data_a00ee1271bebd97e67bfa45f4b7e7203
#
_entry.id   a00ee1271bebd97e67bfa45f4b7e7203
#
_cell.length_a   1.000
_cell.length_b   1.000
_cell.length_c   1.000
_cell.angle_alpha   90.00
_cell.angle_beta   90.00
_cell.angle_gamma   90.00
#
_symmetry.space_group_name_H-M   'P 1'
#
loop_
_entity.id
_entity.type
_entity.pdbx_description
1 polymer ?
#
loop_
_entity_poly.entity_id
_entity_poly.type
_entity_poly.pdbx_seq_one_letter_code
_entity_poly.pdbx_strand_id
1 'polypeptide(L)'
;MQKNKTLVKIGPITLPDFPLLLAPMEDVSDPPFRAVCKENGADLMYTEFISSEGLIRDAIKSRQKLDIFDYERPVGIQIFGGDEDAMAMSAQIVDAVNPDLLDINFGCPVKKVVTKG
;
A
#
# COMPACT_ATOMS: atom_id res chain seq x y z
N MET A 1 -35.70 12.92 0.47
CA MET A 1 -34.89 13.46 1.57
C MET A 1 -33.53 12.76 1.55
N GLN A 2 -32.47 13.52 1.32
CA GLN A 2 -31.14 12.94 1.32
C GLN A 2 -30.75 12.67 2.77
N LYS A 3 -30.46 11.38 3.06
CA LYS A 3 -29.81 11.06 4.33
C LYS A 3 -28.39 11.61 4.29
N ASN A 4 -27.94 12.22 5.37
CA ASN A 4 -26.54 12.60 5.52
C ASN A 4 -25.68 11.33 5.37
N LYS A 5 -24.97 11.23 4.27
CA LYS A 5 -24.03 10.13 4.04
C LYS A 5 -22.80 10.36 4.90
N THR A 6 -22.50 9.41 5.78
CA THR A 6 -21.26 9.42 6.54
C THR A 6 -20.13 9.01 5.61
N LEU A 7 -19.33 9.99 5.18
CA LEU A 7 -18.15 9.69 4.36
C LEU A 7 -17.06 9.06 5.20
N VAL A 8 -16.37 8.10 4.63
CA VAL A 8 -15.19 7.50 5.26
C VAL A 8 -13.99 8.39 4.96
N LYS A 9 -13.24 8.72 5.99
CA LYS A 9 -12.02 9.54 5.86
C LYS A 9 -10.81 8.82 6.44
N ILE A 10 -9.71 8.91 5.69
CA ILE A 10 -8.38 8.47 6.14
C ILE A 10 -7.45 9.67 5.97
N GLY A 11 -7.18 10.39 7.08
CA GLY A 11 -6.48 11.68 6.98
C GLY A 11 -7.19 12.63 6.02
N PRO A 12 -6.51 13.18 5.02
CA PRO A 12 -7.12 14.07 4.02
C PRO A 12 -7.89 13.32 2.93
N ILE A 13 -7.82 11.99 2.89
CA ILE A 13 -8.47 11.17 1.86
C ILE A 13 -9.93 10.99 2.23
N THR A 14 -10.85 11.39 1.32
CA THR A 14 -12.29 11.17 1.47
C THR A 14 -12.73 10.06 0.53
N LEU A 15 -13.36 9.03 1.07
CA LEU A 15 -13.85 7.88 0.33
C LEU A 15 -15.39 7.89 0.31
N PRO A 16 -16.02 7.19 -0.64
CA PRO A 16 -17.47 7.02 -0.64
C PRO A 16 -17.99 6.37 0.65
N ASP A 17 -19.29 6.43 0.88
CA ASP A 17 -19.92 5.84 2.07
C ASP A 17 -19.83 4.31 2.15
N PHE A 18 -19.59 3.65 1.02
CA PHE A 18 -19.30 2.21 0.94
C PHE A 18 -18.04 1.98 0.09
N PRO A 19 -16.86 2.25 0.64
CA PRO A 19 -15.63 2.18 -0.15
C PRO A 19 -15.22 0.74 -0.41
N LEU A 20 -14.70 0.51 -1.63
CA LEU A 20 -14.10 -0.75 -2.03
C LEU A 20 -12.58 -0.59 -2.03
N LEU A 21 -11.92 -1.30 -1.15
CA LEU A 21 -10.47 -1.26 -1.01
C LEU A 21 -9.86 -2.54 -1.58
N LEU A 22 -8.90 -2.38 -2.49
CA LEU A 22 -8.15 -3.52 -3.00
C LEU A 22 -7.04 -3.88 -2.02
N ALA A 23 -7.08 -5.10 -1.51
CA ALA A 23 -6.06 -5.59 -0.59
C ALA A 23 -4.68 -5.69 -1.26
N PRO A 24 -3.59 -5.45 -0.53
CA PRO A 24 -2.26 -5.77 -1.03
C PRO A 24 -2.09 -7.28 -1.15
N MET A 25 -1.61 -7.73 -2.31
CA MET A 25 -1.44 -9.15 -2.61
C MET A 25 -0.12 -9.39 -3.34
N GLU A 26 0.77 -10.17 -2.72
CA GLU A 26 2.08 -10.51 -3.29
C GLU A 26 1.92 -11.19 -4.66
N ASP A 27 2.72 -10.76 -5.63
CA ASP A 27 2.73 -11.24 -7.00
C ASP A 27 1.40 -11.09 -7.76
N VAL A 28 0.46 -10.32 -7.23
CA VAL A 28 -0.86 -10.10 -7.83
C VAL A 28 -1.15 -8.62 -8.02
N SER A 29 -1.06 -7.80 -6.98
CA SER A 29 -1.47 -6.40 -7.04
C SER A 29 -0.37 -5.48 -7.58
N ASP A 30 0.15 -5.82 -8.76
CA ASP A 30 1.06 -4.99 -9.53
C ASP A 30 0.31 -3.85 -10.25
N PRO A 31 1.01 -2.90 -10.89
CA PRO A 31 0.35 -1.78 -11.55
C PRO A 31 -0.71 -2.18 -12.59
N PRO A 32 -0.49 -3.15 -13.50
CA PRO A 32 -1.54 -3.54 -14.44
C PRO A 32 -2.80 -4.10 -13.77
N PHE A 33 -2.62 -4.92 -12.72
CA PHE A 33 -3.74 -5.46 -11.97
C PHE A 33 -4.52 -4.35 -11.25
N ARG A 34 -3.82 -3.42 -10.62
CA ARG A 34 -4.45 -2.27 -9.96
C ARG A 34 -5.20 -1.39 -10.95
N ALA A 35 -4.66 -1.21 -12.17
CA ALA A 35 -5.35 -0.44 -13.22
C ALA A 35 -6.72 -1.05 -13.55
N VAL A 36 -6.80 -2.37 -13.73
CA VAL A 36 -8.07 -3.06 -13.99
C VAL A 36 -9.03 -2.91 -12.82
N CYS A 37 -8.56 -3.06 -11.61
CA CYS A 37 -9.39 -2.88 -10.41
C CYS A 37 -9.91 -1.45 -10.29
N LYS A 38 -9.09 -0.46 -10.60
CA LYS A 38 -9.50 0.94 -10.60
C LYS A 38 -10.63 1.20 -11.59
N GLU A 39 -10.52 0.67 -12.80
CA GLU A 39 -11.56 0.79 -13.83
C GLU A 39 -12.86 0.12 -13.42
N ASN A 40 -12.80 -0.89 -12.55
CA ASN A 40 -13.95 -1.64 -12.07
C ASN A 40 -14.47 -1.20 -10.70
N GLY A 41 -14.04 -0.02 -10.21
CA GLY A 41 -14.64 0.62 -9.05
C GLY A 41 -13.86 0.53 -7.74
N ALA A 42 -12.59 0.12 -7.75
CA ALA A 42 -11.78 0.21 -6.55
C ALA A 42 -11.58 1.68 -6.14
N ASP A 43 -11.87 2.00 -4.90
CA ASP A 43 -11.79 3.38 -4.38
C ASP A 43 -10.43 3.70 -3.77
N LEU A 44 -9.79 2.72 -3.16
CA LEU A 44 -8.45 2.83 -2.58
C LEU A 44 -7.70 1.54 -2.86
N MET A 45 -6.47 1.66 -3.29
CA MET A 45 -5.64 0.50 -3.61
C MET A 45 -4.30 0.59 -2.87
N TYR A 46 -3.65 -0.56 -2.73
CA TYR A 46 -2.35 -0.69 -2.11
C TYR A 46 -1.40 -1.40 -3.07
N THR A 47 -0.11 -1.08 -2.95
CA THR A 47 0.93 -1.88 -3.61
C THR A 47 0.99 -3.27 -2.98
N GLU A 48 1.70 -4.19 -3.62
CA GLU A 48 2.16 -5.38 -2.93
C GLU A 48 2.97 -4.98 -1.69
N PHE A 49 2.99 -5.81 -0.64
CA PHE A 49 3.76 -5.48 0.55
C PHE A 49 5.27 -5.57 0.27
N ILE A 50 6.01 -4.60 0.76
CA ILE A 50 7.42 -4.40 0.45
C ILE A 50 8.27 -4.63 1.70
N SER A 51 9.31 -5.46 1.58
CA SER A 51 10.24 -5.70 2.67
C SER A 51 11.04 -4.44 3.02
N SER A 52 11.00 -4.03 4.29
CA SER A 52 11.80 -2.91 4.78
C SER A 52 13.29 -3.14 4.57
N GLU A 53 13.76 -4.35 4.85
CA GLU A 53 15.16 -4.70 4.62
C GLU A 53 15.53 -4.67 3.14
N GLY A 54 14.61 -5.11 2.27
CA GLY A 54 14.81 -5.02 0.83
C GLY A 54 14.95 -3.59 0.36
N LEU A 55 14.12 -2.68 0.88
CA LEU A 55 14.18 -1.25 0.53
C LEU A 55 15.50 -0.60 0.95
N ILE A 56 15.93 -0.82 2.19
CA ILE A 56 17.16 -0.20 2.68
C ILE A 56 18.42 -0.74 2.02
N ARG A 57 18.36 -1.97 1.47
CA ARG A 57 19.44 -2.56 0.69
C ARG A 57 19.36 -2.23 -0.79
N ASP A 58 18.38 -1.43 -1.20
CA ASP A 58 18.16 -1.04 -2.58
C ASP A 58 17.91 -2.25 -3.51
N ALA A 59 17.22 -3.29 -3.00
CA ALA A 59 16.89 -4.47 -3.78
C ALA A 59 15.95 -4.13 -4.94
N ILE A 60 16.28 -4.60 -6.14
CA ILE A 60 15.56 -4.25 -7.38
C ILE A 60 14.06 -4.56 -7.26
N LYS A 61 13.70 -5.74 -6.77
CA LYS A 61 12.29 -6.13 -6.63
C LYS A 61 11.53 -5.25 -5.66
N SER A 62 12.16 -4.85 -4.56
CA SER A 62 11.55 -3.94 -3.59
C SER A 62 11.35 -2.55 -4.18
N ARG A 63 12.33 -2.05 -4.91
CA ARG A 63 12.24 -0.75 -5.59
C ARG A 63 11.15 -0.73 -6.65
N GLN A 64 11.01 -1.79 -7.43
CA GLN A 64 9.97 -1.90 -8.45
C GLN A 64 8.56 -1.82 -7.87
N LYS A 65 8.36 -2.34 -6.67
CA LYS A 65 7.06 -2.28 -6.00
C LYS A 65 6.67 -0.88 -5.52
N LEU A 66 7.61 0.05 -5.51
CA LEU A 66 7.33 1.46 -5.20
C LEU A 66 6.68 2.21 -6.37
N ASP A 67 6.62 1.62 -7.56
CA ASP A 67 6.05 2.28 -8.74
C ASP A 67 4.54 2.47 -8.56
N ILE A 68 4.13 3.72 -8.45
CA ILE A 68 2.73 4.14 -8.39
C ILE A 68 2.48 5.22 -9.45
N PHE A 69 1.25 5.31 -9.91
CA PHE A 69 0.86 6.23 -10.97
C PHE A 69 -0.30 7.10 -10.53
N ASP A 70 -0.38 8.32 -11.04
CA ASP A 70 -1.41 9.27 -10.61
C ASP A 70 -2.84 8.76 -10.86
N TYR A 71 -3.07 7.97 -11.90
CA TYR A 71 -4.40 7.41 -12.16
C TYR A 71 -4.86 6.42 -11.09
N GLU A 72 -3.93 5.87 -10.29
CA GLU A 72 -4.25 4.92 -9.22
C GLU A 72 -4.76 5.62 -7.95
N ARG A 73 -4.54 6.91 -7.83
CA ARG A 73 -4.83 7.64 -6.58
C ARG A 73 -6.31 7.64 -6.22
N PRO A 74 -6.64 7.52 -4.94
CA PRO A 74 -5.72 7.35 -3.81
C PRO A 74 -5.09 5.96 -3.77
N VAL A 75 -3.78 5.90 -3.55
CA VAL A 75 -3.02 4.66 -3.50
C VAL A 75 -2.06 4.67 -2.30
N GLY A 76 -2.02 3.55 -1.59
CA GLY A 76 -1.12 3.34 -0.47
C GLY A 76 0.05 2.45 -0.84
N ILE A 77 1.18 2.67 -0.18
CA ILE A 77 2.32 1.77 -0.23
C ILE A 77 2.36 1.01 1.08
N GLN A 78 2.43 -0.33 1.01
CA GLN A 78 2.49 -1.17 2.19
C GLN A 78 3.89 -1.72 2.39
N ILE A 79 4.41 -1.59 3.62
CA ILE A 79 5.71 -2.15 4.03
C ILE A 79 5.54 -3.14 5.17
N PHE A 80 6.51 -4.03 5.32
CA PHE A 80 6.59 -4.95 6.46
C PHE A 80 8.04 -5.14 6.89
N GLY A 81 8.24 -5.54 8.13
CA GLY A 81 9.55 -5.85 8.68
C GLY A 81 9.51 -5.94 10.19
N GLY A 82 10.54 -6.56 10.76
CA GLY A 82 10.67 -6.74 12.21
C GLY A 82 11.70 -5.85 12.87
N ASP A 83 12.46 -5.08 12.08
CA ASP A 83 13.47 -4.18 12.62
C ASP A 83 12.93 -2.74 12.61
N GLU A 84 12.94 -2.12 13.77
CA GLU A 84 12.40 -0.77 13.96
C GLU A 84 13.13 0.27 13.12
N ASP A 85 14.47 0.24 13.12
CA ASP A 85 15.27 1.19 12.36
C ASP A 85 15.08 1.01 10.85
N ALA A 86 15.04 -0.24 10.37
CA ALA A 86 14.77 -0.53 8.97
C ALA A 86 13.38 -0.05 8.55
N MET A 87 12.38 -0.21 9.41
CA MET A 87 11.03 0.28 9.16
C MET A 87 10.99 1.80 9.07
N ALA A 88 11.68 2.49 9.99
CA ALA A 88 11.75 3.95 9.97
C ALA A 88 12.44 4.48 8.71
N MET A 89 13.55 3.88 8.31
CA MET A 89 14.25 4.24 7.08
C MET A 89 13.40 3.96 5.83
N SER A 90 12.71 2.83 5.81
CA SER A 90 11.80 2.47 4.72
C SER A 90 10.65 3.45 4.60
N ALA A 91 10.10 3.90 5.73
CA ALA A 91 9.04 4.91 5.72
C ALA A 91 9.51 6.22 5.06
N GLN A 92 10.76 6.61 5.29
CA GLN A 92 11.34 7.79 4.63
C GLN A 92 11.48 7.59 3.11
N ILE A 93 11.89 6.40 2.68
CA ILE A 93 11.99 6.07 1.25
C ILE A 93 10.60 6.12 0.60
N VAL A 94 9.59 5.57 1.27
CA VAL A 94 8.20 5.59 0.80
C VAL A 94 7.66 7.02 0.75
N ASP A 95 7.94 7.82 1.76
CA ASP A 95 7.49 9.22 1.79
C ASP A 95 8.01 10.02 0.60
N ALA A 96 9.25 9.76 0.18
CA ALA A 96 9.84 10.40 -1.00
C ALA A 96 9.13 10.06 -2.31
N VAL A 97 8.45 8.92 -2.39
CA VAL A 97 7.62 8.53 -3.54
C VAL A 97 6.27 9.25 -3.55
N ASN A 98 5.87 9.80 -2.41
CA ASN A 98 4.63 10.56 -2.24
C ASN A 98 3.35 9.77 -2.51
N PRO A 99 3.14 8.61 -1.86
CA PRO A 99 1.84 7.95 -1.89
C PRO A 99 0.81 8.73 -1.08
N ASP A 100 -0.45 8.37 -1.22
CA ASP A 100 -1.53 9.00 -0.42
C ASP A 100 -1.52 8.52 1.02
N LEU A 101 -1.03 7.31 1.27
CA LEU A 101 -0.81 6.79 2.62
C LEU A 101 0.31 5.73 2.63
N LEU A 102 0.86 5.54 3.82
CA LEU A 102 1.75 4.42 4.13
C LEU A 102 0.99 3.45 5.02
N ASP A 103 1.03 2.19 4.66
CA ASP A 103 0.39 1.13 5.43
C ASP A 103 1.44 0.14 5.95
N ILE A 104 1.20 -0.41 7.13
CA ILE A 104 2.13 -1.34 7.77
C ILE A 104 1.46 -2.70 7.93
N ASN A 105 2.08 -3.74 7.36
CA ASN A 105 1.59 -5.10 7.47
C ASN A 105 2.14 -5.78 8.74
N PHE A 106 1.26 -6.14 9.64
CA PHE A 106 1.58 -6.87 10.87
C PHE A 106 1.14 -8.34 10.85
N GLY A 107 0.44 -8.78 9.81
CA GLY A 107 -0.33 -10.01 9.88
C GLY A 107 -0.02 -11.06 8.82
N CYS A 108 1.09 -10.99 8.11
CA CYS A 108 1.38 -11.99 7.08
C CYS A 108 1.73 -13.34 7.71
N PRO A 109 0.93 -14.42 7.46
CA PRO A 109 1.15 -15.73 8.07
C PRO A 109 2.18 -16.58 7.34
N VAL A 110 2.73 -16.12 6.22
CA VAL A 110 3.71 -16.87 5.43
C VAL A 110 4.98 -17.08 6.23
N LYS A 111 5.43 -18.33 6.37
CA LYS A 111 6.61 -18.70 7.16
C LYS A 111 7.85 -17.87 6.81
N LYS A 112 8.09 -17.66 5.54
CA LYS A 112 9.20 -16.84 5.04
C LYS A 112 9.18 -15.40 5.58
N VAL A 113 7.99 -14.82 5.80
CA VAL A 113 7.83 -13.47 6.37
C VAL A 113 7.92 -13.51 7.89
N VAL A 114 7.28 -14.49 8.53
CA VAL A 114 7.27 -14.67 9.99
C VAL A 114 8.69 -14.88 10.53
N THR A 115 9.51 -15.65 9.84
CA THR A 115 10.90 -15.91 10.28
C THR A 115 11.85 -14.73 10.10
N LYS A 116 11.46 -13.73 9.32
CA LYS A 116 12.26 -12.51 9.13
C LYS A 116 11.93 -11.39 10.12
N GLY A 117 10.97 -11.61 10.96
CA GLY A 117 10.57 -10.61 11.91
C GLY A 117 9.12 -10.54 12.21
#